data_9e73eaefb4ebd92ec971e6613a4bd444
#
_entry.id   9e73eaefb4ebd92ec971e6613a4bd444
#
_cell.length_a   1.000
_cell.length_b   1.000
_cell.length_c   1.000
_cell.angle_alpha   90.00
_cell.angle_beta   90.00
_cell.angle_gamma   90.00
#
_symmetry.space_group_name_H-M   'P 1'
#
loop_
_entity.id
_entity.type
_entity.pdbx_description
1 polymer ?
#
loop_
_entity_poly.entity_id
_entity_poly.type
_entity_poly.pdbx_seq_one_letter_code
_entity_poly.pdbx_strand_id
1 'polypeptide(L)'
;MTALAERWIESFSAALARGDAKAAVGLFEPEGYWRDLVAFTGTLHTAEGRASIQSTLQRTLSGASPTTWTPIGESPARDGFLFRFETRLGRGIGHLRLRDGCAWTLLTALRELKGHEEAAGSRRIRYVANGEANTEPYVVIIGGGQGGIALGARLKRLGVPALIVEKNARAGDSWRKRYKSLCLHDPVWYDHLPYLPFPDHWPVFSPKDKIADWLEMYVRVMELDYWTSSECLNARPVPGGWEVDVLRDGQPLRLTPTHLVLATGMSGFPFLPAVRGAGPKVLHSSQFADGAEYRGKKALVVGSSTSAHDIAAELYANGADVTMLQRAPTIVVRSESLLELAWGRLYSEAALAAGISTDIADLTLASVPFRELPKLQKPLYDEIARRDADLYDGLTRAGFRHDMGEDGSGLHSIYLRRGAGYYIDVGASQLIIDGRIKLKHGTVAALDGRSAILSGGETLPADVVVFATGYGNMNEWAARLISREVAERVGPVWGLGSNTKNDPGPWEGELRNMWKPTQQPNLWFHGGNLMQSRHYSLYLALQLKARYEGLVPRM
;
A
#
# COMPACT_ATOMS: atom_id res chain seq x y z
N MET A 1 20.64 8.84 25.44
CA MET A 1 19.44 9.26 24.69
C MET A 1 18.17 9.17 25.54
N THR A 2 17.97 8.12 26.31
CA THR A 2 16.74 7.87 27.12
C THR A 2 16.36 9.05 28.02
N ALA A 3 17.25 9.53 28.89
CA ALA A 3 16.95 10.66 29.79
C ALA A 3 16.63 11.98 29.07
N LEU A 4 17.12 12.19 27.84
CA LEU A 4 16.79 13.37 27.05
C LEU A 4 15.37 13.25 26.45
N ALA A 5 15.02 12.06 25.96
CA ALA A 5 13.70 11.78 25.44
C ALA A 5 12.63 11.83 26.53
N GLU A 6 12.92 11.30 27.72
CA GLU A 6 12.01 11.38 28.88
C GLU A 6 11.73 12.82 29.28
N ARG A 7 12.78 13.66 29.44
CA ARG A 7 12.62 15.10 29.72
C ARG A 7 11.83 15.83 28.64
N TRP A 8 12.04 15.47 27.37
CA TRP A 8 11.29 16.05 26.29
C TRP A 8 9.80 15.70 26.41
N ILE A 9 9.48 14.42 26.65
CA ILE A 9 8.10 13.94 26.84
C ILE A 9 7.43 14.62 28.02
N GLU A 10 8.12 14.76 29.16
CA GLU A 10 7.63 15.47 30.33
C GLU A 10 7.32 16.95 30.02
N SER A 11 8.25 17.64 29.35
CA SER A 11 8.08 19.03 28.97
C SER A 11 6.92 19.23 27.98
N PHE A 12 6.82 18.34 27.00
CA PHE A 12 5.76 18.35 25.99
C PHE A 12 4.39 18.07 26.63
N SER A 13 4.29 17.03 27.45
CA SER A 13 3.05 16.68 28.14
C SER A 13 2.59 17.80 29.09
N ALA A 14 3.52 18.43 29.81
CA ALA A 14 3.22 19.57 30.69
C ALA A 14 2.72 20.80 29.91
N ALA A 15 3.30 21.08 28.74
CA ALA A 15 2.83 22.17 27.88
C ALA A 15 1.41 21.88 27.33
N LEU A 16 1.15 20.67 26.89
CA LEU A 16 -0.18 20.25 26.43
C LEU A 16 -1.23 20.33 27.54
N ALA A 17 -0.90 19.88 28.74
CA ALA A 17 -1.79 19.93 29.90
C ALA A 17 -2.20 21.38 30.28
N ARG A 18 -1.32 22.36 30.06
CA ARG A 18 -1.61 23.79 30.26
C ARG A 18 -2.31 24.45 29.07
N GLY A 19 -2.52 23.72 27.95
CA GLY A 19 -3.02 24.29 26.70
C GLY A 19 -2.03 25.21 26.00
N ASP A 20 -0.74 25.18 26.40
CA ASP A 20 0.30 26.03 25.85
C ASP A 20 0.91 25.46 24.55
N ALA A 21 0.18 25.65 23.48
CA ALA A 21 0.63 25.20 22.14
C ALA A 21 1.97 25.85 21.74
N LYS A 22 2.25 27.09 22.19
CA LYS A 22 3.50 27.78 21.85
C LYS A 22 4.70 27.12 22.54
N ALA A 23 4.58 26.82 23.83
CA ALA A 23 5.62 26.09 24.55
C ALA A 23 5.82 24.67 23.98
N ALA A 24 4.74 23.94 23.67
CA ALA A 24 4.82 22.62 23.06
C ALA A 24 5.58 22.64 21.71
N VAL A 25 5.27 23.61 20.86
CA VAL A 25 5.93 23.78 19.55
C VAL A 25 7.39 24.19 19.68
N GLY A 26 7.74 24.95 20.73
CA GLY A 26 9.13 25.31 21.01
C GLY A 26 10.07 24.12 21.20
N LEU A 27 9.54 22.95 21.54
CA LEU A 27 10.28 21.70 21.71
C LEU A 27 10.65 20.98 20.39
N PHE A 28 10.12 21.44 19.27
CA PHE A 28 10.46 20.89 17.94
C PHE A 28 11.59 21.68 17.29
N GLU A 29 12.30 21.04 16.35
CA GLU A 29 13.13 21.77 15.39
C GLU A 29 12.29 22.75 14.57
N PRO A 30 12.86 23.84 14.01
CA PRO A 30 12.12 24.75 13.13
C PRO A 30 11.40 24.04 11.99
N GLU A 31 12.08 23.08 11.35
CA GLU A 31 11.56 22.22 10.27
C GLU A 31 11.16 20.83 10.79
N GLY A 32 10.81 20.70 12.06
CA GLY A 32 10.38 19.44 12.66
C GLY A 32 9.04 18.96 12.13
N TYR A 33 8.75 17.68 12.35
CA TYR A 33 7.56 17.01 11.84
C TYR A 33 6.74 16.39 12.97
N TRP A 34 5.44 16.54 12.88
CA TRP A 34 4.50 15.78 13.69
C TRP A 34 3.53 15.03 12.79
N ARG A 35 3.71 13.71 12.70
CA ARG A 35 2.77 12.82 12.04
C ARG A 35 1.77 12.29 13.03
N ASP A 36 0.47 12.43 12.74
CA ASP A 36 -0.61 11.91 13.56
C ASP A 36 -1.41 10.87 12.79
N LEU A 37 -1.53 9.69 13.37
CA LEU A 37 -2.36 8.61 12.86
C LEU A 37 -3.59 8.49 13.76
N VAL A 38 -4.59 9.33 13.48
CA VAL A 38 -5.93 9.34 14.08
C VAL A 38 -6.02 9.84 15.53
N ALA A 39 -4.92 9.91 16.27
CA ALA A 39 -4.94 10.11 17.72
C ALA A 39 -5.42 11.51 18.17
N PHE A 40 -4.99 12.55 17.47
CA PHE A 40 -5.32 13.96 17.75
C PHE A 40 -6.24 14.54 16.67
N THR A 41 -5.97 14.24 15.43
CA THR A 41 -6.65 14.83 14.27
C THR A 41 -7.90 14.08 13.85
N GLY A 42 -8.08 12.85 14.34
CA GLY A 42 -9.15 11.95 13.90
C GLY A 42 -8.96 11.39 12.49
N THR A 43 -7.81 11.64 11.87
CA THR A 43 -7.44 11.17 10.53
C THR A 43 -5.93 10.96 10.42
N LEU A 44 -5.41 10.65 9.22
CA LEU A 44 -3.98 10.64 8.94
C LEU A 44 -3.55 12.05 8.53
N HIS A 45 -2.58 12.61 9.24
CA HIS A 45 -2.11 13.98 9.00
C HIS A 45 -0.63 14.13 9.36
N THR A 46 0.12 14.85 8.53
CA THR A 46 1.49 15.26 8.83
C THR A 46 1.57 16.79 8.86
N ALA A 47 1.91 17.34 10.02
CA ALA A 47 2.24 18.75 10.19
C ALA A 47 3.74 18.95 9.99
N GLU A 48 4.12 19.85 9.09
CA GLU A 48 5.50 20.13 8.69
C GLU A 48 5.92 21.53 9.13
N GLY A 49 6.95 21.62 9.95
CA GLY A 49 7.47 22.85 10.54
C GLY A 49 6.62 23.37 11.71
N ARG A 50 7.23 24.19 12.54
CA ARG A 50 6.61 24.72 13.79
C ARG A 50 5.26 25.41 13.55
N ALA A 51 5.11 26.17 12.47
CA ALA A 51 3.85 26.88 12.19
C ALA A 51 2.67 25.93 11.95
N SER A 52 2.89 24.87 11.16
CA SER A 52 1.89 23.84 10.88
C SER A 52 1.57 23.02 12.14
N ILE A 53 2.59 22.65 12.93
CA ILE A 53 2.44 21.94 14.19
C ILE A 53 1.59 22.79 15.17
N GLN A 54 1.88 24.09 15.28
CA GLN A 54 1.11 25.01 16.13
C GLN A 54 -0.36 25.09 15.73
N SER A 55 -0.61 25.28 14.44
CA SER A 55 -1.98 25.32 13.89
C SER A 55 -2.73 24.01 14.16
N THR A 56 -2.06 22.87 14.00
CA THR A 56 -2.66 21.56 14.28
C THR A 56 -2.98 21.39 15.76
N LEU A 57 -2.06 21.74 16.67
CA LEU A 57 -2.32 21.70 18.11
C LEU A 57 -3.50 22.60 18.50
N GLN A 58 -3.53 23.84 18.02
CA GLN A 58 -4.61 24.78 18.33
C GLN A 58 -6.00 24.25 17.94
N ARG A 59 -6.10 23.53 16.82
CA ARG A 59 -7.36 22.95 16.36
C ARG A 59 -7.77 21.68 17.11
N THR A 60 -6.81 20.88 17.56
CA THR A 60 -7.07 19.50 18.00
C THR A 60 -6.91 19.27 19.49
N LEU A 61 -6.13 20.11 20.20
CA LEU A 61 -5.74 19.86 21.58
C LEU A 61 -6.94 19.75 22.54
N SER A 62 -7.92 20.64 22.42
CA SER A 62 -9.11 20.61 23.27
C SER A 62 -9.97 19.36 23.05
N GLY A 63 -10.06 18.89 21.81
CA GLY A 63 -10.80 17.68 21.45
C GLY A 63 -10.08 16.40 21.87
N ALA A 64 -8.77 16.35 21.67
CA ALA A 64 -7.94 15.22 22.04
C ALA A 64 -7.75 15.10 23.56
N SER A 65 -7.61 16.22 24.27
CA SER A 65 -7.38 16.29 25.73
C SER A 65 -6.41 15.20 26.20
N PRO A 66 -5.15 15.23 25.78
CA PRO A 66 -4.19 14.19 26.13
C PRO A 66 -3.89 14.23 27.63
N THR A 67 -3.77 13.06 28.24
CA THR A 67 -3.60 12.95 29.71
C THR A 67 -2.32 12.25 30.11
N THR A 68 -2.17 10.98 29.81
CA THR A 68 -1.09 10.14 30.30
C THR A 68 0.00 10.03 29.25
N TRP A 69 1.26 10.22 29.66
CA TRP A 69 2.43 10.03 28.81
C TRP A 69 3.43 9.17 29.56
N THR A 70 3.66 7.95 29.07
CA THR A 70 4.50 6.96 29.74
C THR A 70 5.61 6.50 28.82
N PRO A 71 6.88 6.74 29.17
CA PRO A 71 8.02 6.17 28.44
C PRO A 71 7.92 4.65 28.34
N ILE A 72 8.29 4.10 27.18
CA ILE A 72 8.49 2.67 26.97
C ILE A 72 10.00 2.40 26.95
N GLY A 73 10.77 3.22 26.27
CA GLY A 73 12.22 3.10 26.13
C GLY A 73 12.70 3.33 24.69
N GLU A 74 13.97 3.05 24.46
CA GLU A 74 14.58 3.18 23.14
C GLU A 74 13.88 2.23 22.15
N SER A 75 13.66 2.72 20.93
CA SER A 75 13.14 1.87 19.86
C SER A 75 14.15 0.76 19.56
N PRO A 76 13.75 -0.50 19.51
CA PRO A 76 14.66 -1.60 19.18
C PRO A 76 15.25 -1.47 17.76
N ALA A 77 14.66 -0.66 16.91
CA ALA A 77 15.17 -0.30 15.59
C ALA A 77 16.33 0.72 15.60
N ARG A 78 16.90 1.05 16.77
CA ARG A 78 17.99 2.00 17.01
C ARG A 78 17.71 3.45 16.57
N ASP A 79 16.46 3.81 16.40
CA ASP A 79 16.16 5.07 15.74
C ASP A 79 14.96 5.73 16.41
N GLY A 80 15.16 6.14 17.68
CA GLY A 80 14.21 6.91 18.41
C GLY A 80 13.77 6.30 19.74
N PHE A 81 12.72 6.85 20.29
CA PHE A 81 12.19 6.54 21.59
C PHE A 81 10.68 6.28 21.54
N LEU A 82 10.24 5.22 22.15
CA LEU A 82 8.84 4.81 22.21
C LEU A 82 8.19 5.27 23.52
N PHE A 83 6.94 5.68 23.44
CA PHE A 83 6.12 6.05 24.61
C PHE A 83 4.66 5.69 24.36
N ARG A 84 3.90 5.50 25.46
CA ARG A 84 2.44 5.43 25.43
C ARG A 84 1.85 6.76 25.78
N PHE A 85 0.68 7.04 25.25
CA PHE A 85 -0.11 8.20 25.63
C PHE A 85 -1.61 7.86 25.62
N GLU A 86 -2.36 8.68 26.32
CA GLU A 86 -3.82 8.62 26.30
C GLU A 86 -4.40 9.96 25.85
N THR A 87 -5.50 9.86 25.11
CA THR A 87 -6.36 10.99 24.79
C THR A 87 -7.73 10.77 25.45
N ARG A 88 -8.61 11.76 25.33
CA ARG A 88 -9.99 11.61 25.80
C ARG A 88 -10.66 10.37 25.20
N LEU A 89 -10.45 10.11 23.90
CA LEU A 89 -11.14 9.04 23.17
C LEU A 89 -10.38 7.73 23.10
N GLY A 90 -9.06 7.72 23.30
CA GLY A 90 -8.31 6.48 23.05
C GLY A 90 -6.94 6.43 23.69
N ARG A 91 -6.26 5.31 23.45
CA ARG A 91 -4.88 5.03 23.86
C ARG A 91 -4.01 4.84 22.63
N GLY A 92 -2.82 5.39 22.69
CA GLY A 92 -1.89 5.39 21.57
C GLY A 92 -0.46 5.05 21.94
N ILE A 93 0.32 4.87 20.91
CA ILE A 93 1.77 4.72 20.96
C ILE A 93 2.41 5.83 20.14
N GLY A 94 3.50 6.40 20.66
CA GLY A 94 4.26 7.41 19.95
C GLY A 94 5.69 6.96 19.69
N HIS A 95 6.31 7.59 18.69
CA HIS A 95 7.71 7.43 18.34
C HIS A 95 8.34 8.81 18.19
N LEU A 96 9.42 9.06 18.93
CA LEU A 96 10.12 10.35 18.99
C LEU A 96 11.55 10.20 18.50
N ARG A 97 11.99 11.09 17.62
CA ARG A 97 13.41 11.27 17.27
C ARG A 97 13.83 12.69 17.62
N LEU A 98 14.94 12.78 18.33
CA LEU A 98 15.54 14.06 18.75
C LEU A 98 16.81 14.36 17.97
N ARG A 99 17.01 15.64 17.64
CA ARG A 99 18.27 16.22 17.19
C ARG A 99 18.55 17.45 18.09
N ASP A 100 19.72 17.51 18.65
CA ASP A 100 20.15 18.60 19.54
C ASP A 100 19.13 18.96 20.64
N GLY A 101 18.41 17.93 21.16
CA GLY A 101 17.40 18.09 22.22
C GLY A 101 16.02 18.52 21.74
N CYS A 102 15.83 18.84 20.47
CA CYS A 102 14.55 19.18 19.87
C CYS A 102 13.97 17.99 19.09
N ALA A 103 12.64 17.89 19.02
CA ALA A 103 12.00 16.87 18.20
C ALA A 103 12.20 17.16 16.72
N TRP A 104 12.92 16.27 16.03
CA TRP A 104 12.95 16.24 14.58
C TRP A 104 11.67 15.59 14.05
N THR A 105 11.31 14.40 14.57
CA THR A 105 10.06 13.75 14.23
C THR A 105 9.33 13.28 15.47
N LEU A 106 8.03 13.54 15.49
CA LEU A 106 7.08 12.97 16.45
C LEU A 106 6.01 12.21 15.67
N LEU A 107 5.77 10.96 16.03
CA LEU A 107 4.60 10.19 15.62
C LEU A 107 3.67 10.02 16.81
N THR A 108 2.38 10.27 16.62
CA THR A 108 1.30 9.86 17.53
C THR A 108 0.35 8.95 16.79
N ALA A 109 0.17 7.72 17.26
CA ALA A 109 -0.61 6.69 16.57
C ALA A 109 -1.65 6.09 17.53
N LEU A 110 -2.94 6.26 17.21
CA LEU A 110 -4.03 5.65 17.96
C LEU A 110 -3.96 4.13 17.84
N ARG A 111 -4.13 3.40 18.96
CA ARG A 111 -4.14 1.93 18.96
C ARG A 111 -5.51 1.36 19.31
N GLU A 112 -6.26 2.04 20.15
CA GLU A 112 -7.61 1.61 20.56
C GLU A 112 -8.47 2.79 21.02
N LEU A 113 -9.78 2.65 20.92
CA LEU A 113 -10.77 3.57 21.45
C LEU A 113 -11.20 3.08 22.83
N LYS A 114 -11.18 3.97 23.84
CA LYS A 114 -11.57 3.65 25.24
C LYS A 114 -13.04 3.24 25.32
N GLY A 115 -13.29 2.07 25.91
CA GLY A 115 -14.64 1.49 26.01
C GLY A 115 -15.15 0.81 24.74
N HIS A 116 -14.37 0.86 23.64
CA HIS A 116 -14.72 0.27 22.34
C HIS A 116 -13.54 -0.50 21.74
N GLU A 117 -12.78 -1.14 22.61
CA GLU A 117 -11.60 -1.91 22.23
C GLU A 117 -11.98 -3.17 21.45
N GLU A 118 -11.01 -3.76 20.76
CA GLU A 118 -11.20 -5.04 20.06
C GLU A 118 -11.65 -6.16 21.00
N ALA A 119 -12.55 -7.02 20.52
CA ALA A 119 -12.99 -8.24 21.19
C ALA A 119 -11.88 -9.30 21.19
N ALA A 120 -10.94 -9.19 22.14
CA ALA A 120 -9.78 -10.06 22.24
C ALA A 120 -9.35 -10.28 23.70
N GLY A 121 -8.60 -11.35 23.96
CA GLY A 121 -8.08 -11.66 25.30
C GLY A 121 -9.20 -11.83 26.32
N SER A 122 -9.16 -11.05 27.41
CA SER A 122 -10.20 -11.03 28.44
C SER A 122 -11.55 -10.46 27.97
N ARG A 123 -11.58 -9.77 26.83
CA ARG A 123 -12.78 -9.21 26.20
C ARG A 123 -13.35 -10.09 25.09
N ARG A 124 -13.04 -11.38 25.06
CA ARG A 124 -13.60 -12.32 24.07
C ARG A 124 -15.11 -12.39 24.18
N ILE A 125 -15.77 -12.37 23.03
CA ILE A 125 -17.22 -12.56 22.92
C ILE A 125 -17.53 -14.01 23.40
N ARG A 126 -18.54 -14.18 24.25
CA ARG A 126 -19.06 -15.51 24.58
C ARG A 126 -19.86 -16.00 23.39
N TYR A 127 -19.61 -17.25 22.98
CA TYR A 127 -20.39 -17.88 21.92
C TYR A 127 -21.88 -17.92 22.32
N VAL A 128 -22.73 -17.42 21.46
CA VAL A 128 -24.19 -17.49 21.60
C VAL A 128 -24.72 -18.34 20.45
N ALA A 129 -25.29 -19.48 20.75
CA ALA A 129 -25.71 -20.49 19.77
C ALA A 129 -26.89 -20.05 18.85
N ASN A 130 -27.51 -18.90 19.08
CA ASN A 130 -28.69 -18.47 18.35
C ASN A 130 -28.54 -17.08 17.77
N GLY A 131 -28.58 -17.05 16.42
CA GLY A 131 -28.92 -15.88 15.63
C GLY A 131 -27.73 -14.99 15.30
N GLU A 132 -27.14 -15.24 14.15
CA GLU A 132 -26.60 -14.13 13.36
C GLU A 132 -27.76 -13.16 13.15
N ALA A 133 -27.73 -12.05 13.88
CA ALA A 133 -28.63 -10.95 13.54
C ALA A 133 -28.25 -10.55 12.12
N ASN A 134 -29.20 -10.70 11.19
CA ASN A 134 -29.07 -10.23 9.81
C ASN A 134 -29.14 -8.70 9.86
N THR A 135 -28.08 -8.09 10.42
CA THR A 135 -27.98 -6.64 10.53
C THR A 135 -27.45 -6.12 9.21
N GLU A 136 -28.14 -5.15 8.64
CA GLU A 136 -27.63 -4.44 7.47
C GLU A 136 -26.19 -3.96 7.72
N PRO A 137 -25.27 -4.12 6.75
CA PRO A 137 -23.89 -3.72 6.95
C PRO A 137 -23.77 -2.20 7.10
N TYR A 138 -23.11 -1.75 8.17
CA TYR A 138 -22.75 -0.34 8.33
C TYR A 138 -21.67 0.07 7.33
N VAL A 139 -20.77 -0.87 6.98
CA VAL A 139 -19.71 -0.69 6.01
C VAL A 139 -19.80 -1.74 4.92
N VAL A 140 -19.85 -1.33 3.66
CA VAL A 140 -19.64 -2.23 2.51
C VAL A 140 -18.27 -1.98 1.93
N ILE A 141 -17.49 -3.06 1.77
CA ILE A 141 -16.14 -3.06 1.23
C ILE A 141 -16.18 -3.71 -0.15
N ILE A 142 -15.89 -2.94 -1.20
CA ILE A 142 -15.83 -3.46 -2.57
C ILE A 142 -14.41 -3.90 -2.88
N GLY A 143 -14.25 -5.21 -3.07
CA GLY A 143 -12.97 -5.89 -3.32
C GLY A 143 -12.49 -6.71 -2.13
N GLY A 144 -12.41 -8.03 -2.34
CA GLY A 144 -12.02 -9.04 -1.35
C GLY A 144 -10.56 -9.50 -1.48
N GLY A 145 -9.66 -8.65 -1.94
CA GLY A 145 -8.21 -8.86 -1.86
C GLY A 145 -7.66 -8.61 -0.46
N GLN A 146 -6.31 -8.58 -0.34
CA GLN A 146 -5.63 -8.37 0.95
C GLN A 146 -6.11 -7.12 1.71
N GLY A 147 -6.41 -6.02 1.01
CA GLY A 147 -6.92 -4.79 1.64
C GLY A 147 -8.30 -5.01 2.27
N GLY A 148 -9.27 -5.48 1.48
CA GLY A 148 -10.63 -5.72 1.98
C GLY A 148 -10.67 -6.72 3.12
N ILE A 149 -9.89 -7.80 3.03
CA ILE A 149 -9.77 -8.84 4.06
C ILE A 149 -9.17 -8.26 5.35
N ALA A 150 -8.06 -7.49 5.24
CA ALA A 150 -7.43 -6.87 6.40
C ALA A 150 -8.37 -5.90 7.14
N LEU A 151 -9.08 -5.06 6.39
CA LEU A 151 -10.04 -4.13 6.97
C LEU A 151 -11.25 -4.86 7.58
N GLY A 152 -11.80 -5.85 6.88
CA GLY A 152 -12.90 -6.66 7.39
C GLY A 152 -12.56 -7.34 8.72
N ALA A 153 -11.34 -7.88 8.84
CA ALA A 153 -10.87 -8.48 10.09
C ALA A 153 -10.77 -7.48 11.25
N ARG A 154 -10.29 -6.25 10.99
CA ARG A 154 -10.28 -5.18 11.99
C ARG A 154 -11.69 -4.79 12.42
N LEU A 155 -12.59 -4.57 11.46
CA LEU A 155 -13.98 -4.18 11.74
C LEU A 155 -14.74 -5.27 12.49
N LYS A 156 -14.54 -6.55 12.13
CA LYS A 156 -15.14 -7.70 12.86
C LYS A 156 -14.73 -7.70 14.33
N ARG A 157 -13.43 -7.54 14.62
CA ARG A 157 -12.94 -7.51 16.00
C ARG A 157 -13.37 -6.27 16.79
N LEU A 158 -13.64 -5.17 16.10
CA LEU A 158 -14.20 -3.94 16.69
C LEU A 158 -15.74 -3.98 16.80
N GLY A 159 -16.40 -5.05 16.34
CA GLY A 159 -17.86 -5.18 16.39
C GLY A 159 -18.58 -4.19 15.47
N VAL A 160 -17.97 -3.79 14.37
CA VAL A 160 -18.61 -2.96 13.34
C VAL A 160 -19.16 -3.87 12.24
N PRO A 161 -20.48 -3.86 11.98
CA PRO A 161 -21.09 -4.64 10.90
C PRO A 161 -20.48 -4.24 9.54
N ALA A 162 -19.75 -5.17 8.91
CA ALA A 162 -19.09 -4.92 7.64
C ALA A 162 -19.23 -6.12 6.72
N LEU A 163 -19.49 -5.86 5.44
CA LEU A 163 -19.61 -6.86 4.40
C LEU A 163 -18.57 -6.63 3.31
N ILE A 164 -17.83 -7.69 2.96
CA ILE A 164 -16.91 -7.69 1.83
C ILE A 164 -17.61 -8.26 0.60
N VAL A 165 -17.63 -7.50 -0.49
CA VAL A 165 -18.21 -7.89 -1.78
C VAL A 165 -17.08 -8.19 -2.75
N GLU A 166 -16.95 -9.46 -3.17
CA GLU A 166 -15.89 -9.96 -4.06
C GLU A 166 -16.49 -10.62 -5.29
N LYS A 167 -16.07 -10.17 -6.47
CA LYS A 167 -16.54 -10.68 -7.76
C LYS A 167 -16.05 -12.08 -8.12
N ASN A 168 -14.92 -12.49 -7.59
CA ASN A 168 -14.36 -13.81 -7.85
C ASN A 168 -15.10 -14.88 -7.03
N ALA A 169 -15.02 -16.12 -7.51
CA ALA A 169 -15.69 -17.27 -6.90
C ALA A 169 -15.07 -17.72 -5.57
N ARG A 170 -13.80 -17.36 -5.34
CA ARG A 170 -13.07 -17.75 -4.12
C ARG A 170 -12.23 -16.58 -3.61
N ALA A 171 -12.11 -16.45 -2.30
CA ALA A 171 -11.13 -15.56 -1.69
C ALA A 171 -9.72 -15.97 -2.15
N GLY A 172 -8.86 -14.99 -2.43
CA GLY A 172 -7.52 -15.24 -2.95
C GLY A 172 -7.42 -15.36 -4.48
N ASP A 173 -8.53 -15.43 -5.22
CA ASP A 173 -8.51 -15.56 -6.69
C ASP A 173 -7.86 -14.36 -7.39
N SER A 174 -7.81 -13.20 -6.77
CA SER A 174 -7.04 -12.06 -7.27
C SER A 174 -5.53 -12.37 -7.41
N TRP A 175 -5.02 -13.32 -6.63
CA TRP A 175 -3.66 -13.85 -6.72
C TRP A 175 -3.59 -15.10 -7.62
N ARG A 176 -4.48 -16.08 -7.45
CA ARG A 176 -4.49 -17.31 -8.25
C ARG A 176 -4.53 -17.04 -9.75
N LYS A 177 -5.30 -16.02 -10.17
CA LYS A 177 -5.47 -15.65 -11.59
C LYS A 177 -4.30 -14.86 -12.19
N ARG A 178 -3.24 -14.59 -11.42
CA ARG A 178 -2.01 -13.99 -11.94
C ARG A 178 -1.13 -15.05 -12.60
N TYR A 179 -0.13 -14.60 -13.37
CA TYR A 179 0.80 -15.50 -14.06
C TYR A 179 1.47 -16.48 -13.10
N LYS A 180 1.79 -17.67 -13.64
CA LYS A 180 2.13 -18.86 -12.87
C LYS A 180 3.39 -18.69 -12.01
N SER A 181 4.41 -18.01 -12.55
CA SER A 181 5.68 -17.78 -11.87
C SER A 181 5.66 -16.66 -10.81
N LEU A 182 4.52 -15.98 -10.61
CA LEU A 182 4.47 -14.85 -9.68
C LEU A 182 4.85 -15.28 -8.27
N CYS A 183 5.88 -14.62 -7.76
CA CYS A 183 6.31 -14.68 -6.38
C CYS A 183 6.29 -13.27 -5.77
N LEU A 184 6.02 -13.14 -4.48
CA LEU A 184 6.15 -11.86 -3.81
C LEU A 184 7.62 -11.42 -3.82
N HIS A 185 7.85 -10.14 -3.92
CA HIS A 185 9.18 -9.53 -3.92
C HIS A 185 9.56 -8.98 -2.55
N ASP A 186 8.55 -8.80 -1.68
CA ASP A 186 8.73 -8.41 -0.30
C ASP A 186 8.93 -9.67 0.58
N PRO A 187 9.71 -9.61 1.68
CA PRO A 187 9.99 -10.78 2.49
C PRO A 187 8.80 -11.18 3.37
N VAL A 188 8.71 -12.45 3.69
CA VAL A 188 7.64 -13.09 4.47
C VAL A 188 7.35 -12.38 5.80
N TRP A 189 8.34 -11.81 6.46
CA TRP A 189 8.21 -11.03 7.70
C TRP A 189 7.53 -9.67 7.50
N TYR A 190 7.53 -9.17 6.28
CA TYR A 190 6.90 -7.91 5.89
C TYR A 190 5.44 -8.10 5.48
N ASP A 191 5.10 -9.25 4.91
CA ASP A 191 3.90 -9.44 4.09
C ASP A 191 2.65 -10.01 4.78
N HIS A 192 2.69 -10.44 6.05
CA HIS A 192 1.49 -11.04 6.66
C HIS A 192 0.36 -10.02 6.95
N LEU A 193 -0.87 -10.52 7.10
CA LEU A 193 -2.06 -9.74 7.46
C LEU A 193 -2.16 -9.53 8.99
N PRO A 194 -3.10 -8.67 9.47
CA PRO A 194 -3.33 -8.49 10.90
C PRO A 194 -3.59 -9.81 11.62
N TYR A 195 -3.18 -9.93 12.88
CA TYR A 195 -3.50 -11.00 13.83
C TYR A 195 -2.86 -12.37 13.58
N LEU A 196 -2.69 -12.78 12.32
CA LEU A 196 -2.15 -14.10 11.96
C LEU A 196 -0.88 -13.90 11.12
N PRO A 197 0.31 -14.20 11.68
CA PRO A 197 1.54 -14.23 10.89
C PRO A 197 1.52 -15.42 9.92
N PHE A 198 2.35 -15.38 8.88
CA PHE A 198 2.56 -16.54 8.03
C PHE A 198 3.26 -17.68 8.81
N PRO A 199 3.07 -18.94 8.39
CA PRO A 199 3.80 -20.06 8.97
C PRO A 199 5.31 -19.88 8.89
N ASP A 200 6.04 -20.25 9.93
CA ASP A 200 7.48 -20.05 10.08
C ASP A 200 8.34 -20.81 9.07
N HIS A 201 7.80 -21.88 8.47
CA HIS A 201 8.46 -22.66 7.42
C HIS A 201 8.24 -22.13 5.99
N TRP A 202 7.55 -20.99 5.83
CA TRP A 202 7.34 -20.43 4.51
C TRP A 202 8.63 -19.85 3.92
N PRO A 203 8.79 -19.90 2.57
CA PRO A 203 9.95 -19.29 1.93
C PRO A 203 9.99 -17.77 2.17
N VAL A 204 11.19 -17.20 2.16
CA VAL A 204 11.38 -15.74 2.33
C VAL A 204 10.52 -14.94 1.37
N PHE A 205 10.42 -15.39 0.12
CA PHE A 205 9.55 -14.82 -0.90
C PHE A 205 8.43 -15.82 -1.23
N SER A 206 7.20 -15.43 -0.97
CA SER A 206 6.06 -16.34 -1.02
C SER A 206 5.46 -16.43 -2.43
N PRO A 207 5.29 -17.64 -3.01
CA PRO A 207 4.56 -17.82 -4.26
C PRO A 207 3.09 -17.40 -4.15
N LYS A 208 2.55 -16.87 -5.25
CA LYS A 208 1.17 -16.35 -5.30
C LYS A 208 0.09 -17.30 -4.81
N ASP A 209 0.24 -18.61 -5.09
CA ASP A 209 -0.77 -19.60 -4.73
C ASP A 209 -0.78 -19.86 -3.20
N LYS A 210 0.38 -19.80 -2.54
CA LYS A 210 0.44 -19.82 -1.06
C LYS A 210 -0.29 -18.63 -0.45
N ILE A 211 -0.08 -17.42 -1.02
CA ILE A 211 -0.80 -16.22 -0.59
C ILE A 211 -2.31 -16.37 -0.82
N ALA A 212 -2.71 -16.89 -1.97
CA ALA A 212 -4.12 -17.09 -2.29
C ALA A 212 -4.81 -18.05 -1.32
N ASP A 213 -4.18 -19.19 -1.03
CA ASP A 213 -4.70 -20.18 -0.09
C ASP A 213 -4.72 -19.66 1.35
N TRP A 214 -3.72 -18.86 1.72
CA TRP A 214 -3.70 -18.18 3.00
C TRP A 214 -4.87 -17.20 3.16
N LEU A 215 -5.14 -16.39 2.14
CA LEU A 215 -6.26 -15.44 2.16
C LEU A 215 -7.61 -16.15 2.27
N GLU A 216 -7.78 -17.28 1.58
CA GLU A 216 -9.00 -18.08 1.68
C GLU A 216 -9.17 -18.69 3.09
N MET A 217 -8.10 -19.27 3.64
CA MET A 217 -8.08 -19.76 5.03
C MET A 217 -8.37 -18.62 6.01
N TYR A 218 -7.72 -17.47 5.82
CA TYR A 218 -7.86 -16.30 6.69
C TYR A 218 -9.31 -15.80 6.76
N VAL A 219 -10.00 -15.69 5.63
CA VAL A 219 -11.43 -15.32 5.59
C VAL A 219 -12.27 -16.25 6.46
N ARG A 220 -12.03 -17.57 6.36
CA ARG A 220 -12.76 -18.59 7.13
C ARG A 220 -12.44 -18.55 8.62
N VAL A 221 -11.16 -18.50 8.97
CA VAL A 221 -10.69 -18.52 10.38
C VAL A 221 -11.08 -17.24 11.12
N MET A 222 -11.08 -16.09 10.41
CA MET A 222 -11.50 -14.82 10.99
C MET A 222 -13.02 -14.61 10.93
N GLU A 223 -13.77 -15.57 10.38
CA GLU A 223 -15.25 -15.56 10.28
C GLU A 223 -15.79 -14.28 9.63
N LEU A 224 -15.14 -13.86 8.53
CA LEU A 224 -15.50 -12.61 7.87
C LEU A 224 -16.82 -12.74 7.08
N ASP A 225 -17.65 -11.71 7.14
CA ASP A 225 -18.81 -11.58 6.29
C ASP A 225 -18.33 -11.25 4.86
N TYR A 226 -18.19 -12.30 4.05
CA TYR A 226 -17.50 -12.26 2.76
C TYR A 226 -18.36 -12.92 1.68
N TRP A 227 -18.83 -12.14 0.72
CA TRP A 227 -19.59 -12.61 -0.42
C TRP A 227 -18.68 -12.83 -1.62
N THR A 228 -18.57 -14.06 -2.05
CA THR A 228 -17.96 -14.44 -3.34
C THR A 228 -18.98 -14.34 -4.47
N SER A 229 -18.52 -14.43 -5.74
CA SER A 229 -19.37 -14.34 -6.94
C SER A 229 -20.35 -13.16 -6.89
N SER A 230 -19.90 -12.05 -6.30
CA SER A 230 -20.70 -10.87 -6.02
C SER A 230 -20.04 -9.64 -6.62
N GLU A 231 -20.62 -9.11 -7.69
CA GLU A 231 -20.09 -7.96 -8.41
C GLU A 231 -20.86 -6.69 -8.04
N CYS A 232 -20.15 -5.65 -7.56
CA CYS A 232 -20.71 -4.33 -7.44
C CYS A 232 -20.92 -3.74 -8.83
N LEU A 233 -22.18 -3.50 -9.20
CA LEU A 233 -22.56 -2.95 -10.49
C LEU A 233 -22.46 -1.41 -10.49
N ASN A 234 -23.01 -0.79 -9.45
CA ASN A 234 -22.92 0.64 -9.21
C ASN A 234 -23.18 0.97 -7.72
N ALA A 235 -22.81 2.18 -7.34
CA ALA A 235 -23.13 2.75 -6.03
C ALA A 235 -23.51 4.22 -6.21
N ARG A 236 -24.50 4.71 -5.45
CA ARG A 236 -24.86 6.13 -5.47
C ARG A 236 -25.01 6.66 -4.06
N PRO A 237 -24.53 7.90 -3.83
CA PRO A 237 -24.72 8.54 -2.53
C PRO A 237 -26.19 8.88 -2.31
N VAL A 238 -26.65 8.66 -1.07
CA VAL A 238 -27.98 9.05 -0.59
C VAL A 238 -27.82 9.77 0.75
N PRO A 239 -28.86 10.48 1.25
CA PRO A 239 -28.77 11.10 2.57
C PRO A 239 -28.39 10.08 3.64
N GLY A 240 -27.25 10.30 4.30
CA GLY A 240 -26.74 9.47 5.39
C GLY A 240 -25.96 8.22 4.97
N GLY A 241 -25.77 7.93 3.68
CA GLY A 241 -25.05 6.73 3.26
C GLY A 241 -25.03 6.49 1.75
N TRP A 242 -25.22 5.25 1.38
CA TRP A 242 -25.11 4.76 0.01
C TRP A 242 -26.22 3.79 -0.35
N GLU A 243 -26.60 3.74 -1.60
CA GLU A 243 -27.25 2.59 -2.23
C GLU A 243 -26.24 1.90 -3.13
N VAL A 244 -26.03 0.60 -2.92
CA VAL A 244 -25.05 -0.22 -3.64
C VAL A 244 -25.78 -1.38 -4.32
N ASP A 245 -25.78 -1.39 -5.63
CA ASP A 245 -26.37 -2.48 -6.43
C ASP A 245 -25.32 -3.56 -6.67
N VAL A 246 -25.61 -4.78 -6.24
CA VAL A 246 -24.73 -5.94 -6.32
C VAL A 246 -25.41 -7.05 -7.11
N LEU A 247 -24.68 -7.68 -8.01
CA LEU A 247 -25.09 -8.93 -8.66
C LEU A 247 -24.42 -10.09 -7.91
N ARG A 248 -25.19 -10.85 -7.14
CA ARG A 248 -24.71 -12.00 -6.38
C ARG A 248 -25.26 -13.28 -6.96
N ASP A 249 -24.38 -14.19 -7.38
CA ASP A 249 -24.78 -15.46 -8.04
C ASP A 249 -25.81 -15.26 -9.16
N GLY A 250 -25.66 -14.15 -9.91
CA GLY A 250 -26.60 -13.78 -10.99
C GLY A 250 -27.90 -13.12 -10.52
N GLN A 251 -28.12 -12.92 -9.22
CA GLN A 251 -29.31 -12.25 -8.67
C GLN A 251 -28.98 -10.81 -8.26
N PRO A 252 -29.76 -9.81 -8.71
CA PRO A 252 -29.58 -8.43 -8.31
C PRO A 252 -30.04 -8.22 -6.87
N LEU A 253 -29.20 -7.54 -6.08
CA LEU A 253 -29.46 -7.17 -4.69
C LEU A 253 -29.08 -5.72 -4.47
N ARG A 254 -29.73 -5.05 -3.52
CA ARG A 254 -29.39 -3.70 -3.08
C ARG A 254 -29.01 -3.70 -1.61
N LEU A 255 -27.89 -3.05 -1.31
CA LEU A 255 -27.40 -2.81 0.04
C LEU A 255 -27.46 -1.31 0.34
N THR A 256 -27.68 -0.96 1.61
CA THR A 256 -27.84 0.45 2.05
C THR A 256 -26.86 0.81 3.19
N PRO A 257 -25.54 0.67 2.97
CA PRO A 257 -24.57 0.96 4.03
C PRO A 257 -24.42 2.46 4.30
N THR A 258 -23.99 2.81 5.51
CA THR A 258 -23.56 4.18 5.82
C THR A 258 -22.23 4.51 5.12
N HIS A 259 -21.30 3.58 5.09
CA HIS A 259 -19.98 3.80 4.51
C HIS A 259 -19.66 2.84 3.37
N LEU A 260 -19.07 3.38 2.31
CA LEU A 260 -18.55 2.62 1.17
C LEU A 260 -17.03 2.69 1.16
N VAL A 261 -16.37 1.53 1.11
CA VAL A 261 -14.91 1.43 0.98
C VAL A 261 -14.55 0.79 -0.34
N LEU A 262 -13.80 1.50 -1.18
CA LEU A 262 -13.22 0.92 -2.39
C LEU A 262 -11.87 0.29 -2.04
N ALA A 263 -11.83 -1.04 -1.95
CA ALA A 263 -10.65 -1.86 -1.74
C ALA A 263 -10.28 -2.66 -3.01
N THR A 264 -10.45 -2.01 -4.16
CA THR A 264 -10.33 -2.59 -5.51
C THR A 264 -8.89 -2.78 -5.99
N GLY A 265 -7.91 -2.62 -5.11
CA GLY A 265 -6.48 -2.64 -5.38
C GLY A 265 -5.93 -1.22 -5.53
N MET A 266 -4.59 -1.10 -5.52
CA MET A 266 -3.91 0.21 -5.58
C MET A 266 -3.87 0.82 -6.99
N SER A 267 -4.47 0.17 -7.98
CA SER A 267 -4.43 0.55 -9.39
C SER A 267 -5.85 0.68 -9.96
N GLY A 268 -5.99 1.53 -10.99
CA GLY A 268 -7.18 1.59 -11.83
C GLY A 268 -7.26 0.45 -12.84
N PHE A 269 -7.76 0.76 -14.04
CA PHE A 269 -7.89 -0.25 -15.09
C PHE A 269 -6.56 -0.50 -15.82
N PRO A 270 -6.40 -1.70 -16.43
CA PRO A 270 -5.27 -2.00 -17.29
C PRO A 270 -5.12 -0.95 -18.41
N PHE A 271 -3.93 -0.40 -18.56
CA PHE A 271 -3.65 0.57 -19.61
C PHE A 271 -3.13 -0.13 -20.87
N LEU A 272 -3.96 -0.20 -21.89
CA LEU A 272 -3.58 -0.65 -23.23
C LEU A 272 -3.41 0.57 -24.14
N PRO A 273 -2.21 0.82 -24.71
CA PRO A 273 -2.03 1.85 -25.70
C PRO A 273 -2.94 1.63 -26.92
N ALA A 274 -3.45 2.68 -27.50
CA ALA A 274 -4.18 2.62 -28.76
C ALA A 274 -3.18 2.28 -29.87
N VAL A 275 -3.25 1.04 -30.42
CA VAL A 275 -2.39 0.54 -31.50
C VAL A 275 -3.25 0.32 -32.73
N ARG A 276 -2.79 0.78 -33.89
CA ARG A 276 -3.49 0.62 -35.17
C ARG A 276 -3.24 -0.78 -35.75
N GLY A 277 -4.18 -1.25 -36.59
CA GLY A 277 -4.06 -2.51 -37.30
C GLY A 277 -4.46 -3.73 -36.47
N ALA A 278 -4.21 -4.90 -37.04
CA ALA A 278 -4.46 -6.20 -36.42
C ALA A 278 -3.34 -7.19 -36.78
N GLY A 279 -3.12 -8.19 -35.93
CA GLY A 279 -2.05 -9.15 -36.21
C GLY A 279 -1.82 -10.10 -35.04
N PRO A 280 -0.74 -9.98 -34.27
CA PRO A 280 -0.43 -10.87 -33.17
C PRO A 280 -1.54 -10.91 -32.11
N LYS A 281 -1.59 -12.01 -31.34
CA LYS A 281 -2.42 -12.04 -30.12
C LYS A 281 -1.97 -10.91 -29.19
N VAL A 282 -2.90 -10.07 -28.76
CA VAL A 282 -2.63 -8.94 -27.85
C VAL A 282 -3.16 -9.26 -26.48
N LEU A 283 -2.34 -9.06 -25.45
CA LEU A 283 -2.68 -9.22 -24.04
C LEU A 283 -2.18 -8.03 -23.24
N HIS A 284 -2.93 -7.64 -22.23
CA HIS A 284 -2.34 -6.89 -21.10
C HIS A 284 -1.68 -7.88 -20.13
N SER A 285 -0.67 -7.45 -19.37
CA SER A 285 0.01 -8.27 -18.36
C SER A 285 -0.93 -8.93 -17.35
N SER A 286 -2.07 -8.30 -17.04
CA SER A 286 -3.11 -8.87 -16.18
C SER A 286 -3.89 -10.05 -16.81
N GLN A 287 -3.77 -10.27 -18.10
CA GLN A 287 -4.41 -11.34 -18.86
C GLN A 287 -3.44 -12.48 -19.19
N PHE A 288 -2.14 -12.29 -18.94
CA PHE A 288 -1.13 -13.31 -19.12
C PHE A 288 -1.18 -14.31 -17.95
N ALA A 289 -1.28 -15.60 -18.23
CA ALA A 289 -1.46 -16.65 -17.24
C ALA A 289 -0.30 -17.64 -17.19
N ASP A 290 0.10 -18.22 -18.32
CA ASP A 290 1.11 -19.28 -18.40
C ASP A 290 2.00 -19.12 -19.66
N GLY A 291 3.31 -19.11 -19.46
CA GLY A 291 4.29 -19.03 -20.54
C GLY A 291 4.30 -20.26 -21.44
N ALA A 292 3.88 -21.43 -20.96
CA ALA A 292 3.86 -22.68 -21.72
C ALA A 292 2.97 -22.63 -22.98
N GLU A 293 1.91 -21.79 -22.97
CA GLU A 293 1.05 -21.56 -24.15
C GLU A 293 1.81 -20.98 -25.36
N TYR A 294 2.98 -20.38 -25.12
CA TYR A 294 3.76 -19.64 -26.13
C TYR A 294 5.07 -20.32 -26.49
N ARG A 295 5.23 -21.61 -26.17
CA ARG A 295 6.42 -22.40 -26.55
C ARG A 295 6.67 -22.32 -28.05
N GLY A 296 7.91 -21.99 -28.43
CA GLY A 296 8.32 -21.83 -29.82
C GLY A 296 7.74 -20.62 -30.55
N LYS A 297 7.03 -19.73 -29.82
CA LYS A 297 6.46 -18.49 -30.37
C LYS A 297 7.41 -17.32 -30.17
N LYS A 298 7.29 -16.31 -31.03
CA LYS A 298 7.93 -15.01 -30.86
C LYS A 298 7.06 -14.12 -29.98
N ALA A 299 7.55 -13.76 -28.81
CA ALA A 299 6.83 -12.95 -27.83
C ALA A 299 7.48 -11.57 -27.69
N LEU A 300 6.68 -10.53 -27.88
CA LEU A 300 7.07 -9.14 -27.60
C LEU A 300 6.44 -8.70 -26.28
N VAL A 301 7.28 -8.41 -25.28
CA VAL A 301 6.85 -7.86 -23.98
C VAL A 301 7.11 -6.36 -23.99
N VAL A 302 6.04 -5.57 -23.95
CA VAL A 302 6.09 -4.09 -24.00
C VAL A 302 6.09 -3.53 -22.59
N GLY A 303 7.23 -3.02 -22.13
CA GLY A 303 7.48 -2.53 -20.78
C GLY A 303 8.77 -3.09 -20.21
N SER A 304 9.22 -2.54 -19.08
CA SER A 304 10.48 -2.92 -18.43
C SER A 304 10.42 -2.83 -16.89
N SER A 305 9.22 -2.81 -16.30
CA SER A 305 9.03 -2.90 -14.84
C SER A 305 8.78 -4.34 -14.41
N THR A 306 8.46 -4.58 -13.15
CA THR A 306 8.27 -5.90 -12.53
C THR A 306 7.51 -6.89 -13.42
N SER A 307 6.25 -6.58 -13.80
CA SER A 307 5.46 -7.51 -14.62
C SER A 307 6.11 -7.84 -15.98
N ALA A 308 6.85 -6.89 -16.57
CA ALA A 308 7.53 -7.14 -17.84
C ALA A 308 8.70 -8.10 -17.67
N HIS A 309 9.50 -7.95 -16.63
CA HIS A 309 10.62 -8.84 -16.34
C HIS A 309 10.13 -10.26 -16.02
N ASP A 310 9.16 -10.37 -15.11
CA ASP A 310 8.63 -11.67 -14.70
C ASP A 310 8.03 -12.44 -15.88
N ILE A 311 7.18 -11.76 -16.69
CA ILE A 311 6.56 -12.37 -17.87
C ILE A 311 7.59 -12.73 -18.94
N ALA A 312 8.59 -11.88 -19.16
CA ALA A 312 9.66 -12.17 -20.12
C ALA A 312 10.49 -13.38 -19.68
N ALA A 313 10.82 -13.48 -18.40
CA ALA A 313 11.53 -14.62 -17.82
C ALA A 313 10.69 -15.91 -17.90
N GLU A 314 9.40 -15.85 -17.58
CA GLU A 314 8.49 -17.00 -17.67
C GLU A 314 8.32 -17.49 -19.12
N LEU A 315 8.14 -16.58 -20.07
CA LEU A 315 8.08 -16.91 -21.49
C LEU A 315 9.37 -17.58 -21.98
N TYR A 316 10.53 -17.01 -21.61
CA TYR A 316 11.83 -17.58 -21.95
C TYR A 316 12.02 -18.98 -21.35
N ALA A 317 11.74 -19.15 -20.06
CA ALA A 317 11.85 -20.44 -19.38
C ALA A 317 10.97 -21.54 -19.99
N ASN A 318 9.87 -21.16 -20.63
CA ASN A 318 8.97 -22.05 -21.35
C ASN A 318 9.29 -22.20 -22.84
N GLY A 319 10.41 -21.65 -23.34
CA GLY A 319 10.92 -21.84 -24.68
C GLY A 319 10.34 -20.91 -25.75
N ALA A 320 9.84 -19.73 -25.36
CA ALA A 320 9.50 -18.67 -26.30
C ALA A 320 10.77 -17.88 -26.73
N ASP A 321 10.76 -17.31 -27.94
CA ASP A 321 11.75 -16.33 -28.40
C ASP A 321 11.29 -14.93 -27.95
N VAL A 322 11.92 -14.39 -26.91
CA VAL A 322 11.42 -13.20 -26.20
C VAL A 322 12.18 -11.94 -26.59
N THR A 323 11.44 -10.89 -26.91
CA THR A 323 11.96 -9.52 -27.03
C THR A 323 11.26 -8.62 -26.03
N MET A 324 12.03 -7.93 -25.18
CA MET A 324 11.55 -6.87 -24.31
C MET A 324 11.66 -5.51 -25.02
N LEU A 325 10.59 -4.70 -24.97
CA LEU A 325 10.56 -3.36 -25.54
C LEU A 325 10.53 -2.32 -24.43
N GLN A 326 11.65 -1.66 -24.23
CA GLN A 326 11.81 -0.63 -23.20
C GLN A 326 11.58 0.77 -23.78
N ARG A 327 10.75 1.58 -23.11
CA ARG A 327 10.50 2.99 -23.48
C ARG A 327 11.31 3.97 -22.63
N ALA A 328 11.35 3.77 -21.33
CA ALA A 328 11.95 4.67 -20.35
C ALA A 328 12.84 3.88 -19.37
N PRO A 329 13.76 4.54 -18.67
CA PRO A 329 14.54 3.89 -17.61
C PRO A 329 13.64 3.26 -16.55
N THR A 330 14.15 2.20 -15.94
CA THR A 330 13.50 1.45 -14.86
C THR A 330 14.47 1.32 -13.69
N ILE A 331 14.00 1.53 -12.47
CA ILE A 331 14.78 1.21 -11.28
C ILE A 331 14.90 -0.31 -11.17
N VAL A 332 16.11 -0.84 -11.15
CA VAL A 332 16.39 -2.25 -10.93
C VAL A 332 17.21 -2.40 -9.67
N VAL A 333 16.82 -3.30 -8.78
CA VAL A 333 17.54 -3.55 -7.51
C VAL A 333 17.50 -5.04 -7.22
N ARG A 334 18.65 -5.65 -6.85
CA ARG A 334 18.69 -7.04 -6.41
C ARG A 334 17.86 -7.25 -5.13
N SER A 335 17.12 -8.35 -5.08
CA SER A 335 16.31 -8.72 -3.91
C SER A 335 17.16 -8.87 -2.65
N GLU A 336 18.38 -9.42 -2.77
CA GLU A 336 19.33 -9.61 -1.67
C GLU A 336 19.80 -8.26 -1.11
N SER A 337 20.06 -7.28 -1.97
CA SER A 337 20.49 -5.95 -1.54
C SER A 337 19.39 -5.20 -0.80
N LEU A 338 18.15 -5.32 -1.26
CA LEU A 338 17.01 -4.77 -0.53
C LEU A 338 16.78 -5.50 0.80
N LEU A 339 16.85 -6.84 0.79
CA LEU A 339 16.64 -7.62 2.00
C LEU A 339 17.64 -7.26 3.10
N GLU A 340 18.93 -7.13 2.75
CA GLU A 340 19.96 -6.83 3.73
C GLU A 340 19.98 -5.35 4.15
N LEU A 341 19.92 -4.44 3.19
CA LEU A 341 20.19 -3.02 3.43
C LEU A 341 18.92 -2.22 3.76
N ALA A 342 17.75 -2.58 3.18
CA ALA A 342 16.52 -1.83 3.35
C ALA A 342 15.59 -2.45 4.38
N TRP A 343 15.21 -3.71 4.22
CA TRP A 343 14.17 -4.35 5.04
C TRP A 343 14.72 -5.07 6.27
N GLY A 344 15.90 -5.68 6.18
CA GLY A 344 16.41 -6.63 7.16
C GLY A 344 16.53 -6.09 8.59
N ARG A 345 16.71 -4.77 8.72
CA ARG A 345 16.73 -4.12 10.04
C ARG A 345 15.40 -4.18 10.79
N LEU A 346 14.28 -4.25 10.08
CA LEU A 346 12.93 -4.22 10.64
C LEU A 346 12.15 -5.51 10.37
N TYR A 347 12.40 -6.15 9.23
CA TYR A 347 11.63 -7.28 8.73
C TYR A 347 12.54 -8.43 8.33
N SER A 348 13.04 -9.12 9.33
CA SER A 348 13.87 -10.31 9.18
C SER A 348 13.75 -11.20 10.41
N GLU A 349 14.22 -12.42 10.30
CA GLU A 349 14.33 -13.33 11.44
C GLU A 349 15.22 -12.74 12.55
N ALA A 350 16.33 -12.10 12.18
CA ALA A 350 17.21 -11.43 13.13
C ALA A 350 16.51 -10.26 13.84
N ALA A 351 15.66 -9.51 13.15
CA ALA A 351 14.87 -8.44 13.76
C ALA A 351 13.87 -9.01 14.79
N LEU A 352 13.16 -10.08 14.45
CA LEU A 352 12.26 -10.77 15.39
C LEU A 352 13.01 -11.31 16.61
N ALA A 353 14.16 -11.95 16.41
CA ALA A 353 15.01 -12.45 17.49
C ALA A 353 15.55 -11.33 18.39
N ALA A 354 15.73 -10.12 17.84
CA ALA A 354 16.09 -8.90 18.59
C ALA A 354 14.89 -8.24 19.29
N GLY A 355 13.69 -8.83 19.25
CA GLY A 355 12.48 -8.31 19.89
C GLY A 355 11.75 -7.22 19.08
N ILE A 356 12.10 -7.01 17.81
CA ILE A 356 11.37 -6.11 16.91
C ILE A 356 10.16 -6.84 16.36
N SER A 357 9.01 -6.67 17.03
CA SER A 357 7.75 -7.20 16.49
C SER A 357 7.34 -6.45 15.21
N THR A 358 6.52 -7.08 14.37
CA THR A 358 5.99 -6.46 13.15
C THR A 358 5.25 -5.15 13.45
N ASP A 359 4.51 -5.07 14.56
CA ASP A 359 3.83 -3.84 14.98
C ASP A 359 4.80 -2.69 15.26
N ILE A 360 5.95 -2.98 15.88
CA ILE A 360 7.01 -1.99 16.14
C ILE A 360 7.72 -1.62 14.85
N ALA A 361 7.97 -2.59 13.97
CA ALA A 361 8.57 -2.35 12.67
C ALA A 361 7.70 -1.42 11.81
N ASP A 362 6.41 -1.73 11.70
CA ASP A 362 5.42 -0.91 10.97
C ASP A 362 5.33 0.52 11.55
N LEU A 363 5.29 0.64 12.87
CA LEU A 363 5.25 1.94 13.56
C LEU A 363 6.52 2.75 13.30
N THR A 364 7.68 2.09 13.35
CA THR A 364 8.99 2.72 13.08
C THR A 364 9.08 3.22 11.64
N LEU A 365 8.61 2.42 10.68
CA LEU A 365 8.53 2.84 9.28
C LEU A 365 7.55 4.01 9.10
N ALA A 366 6.38 3.93 9.72
CA ALA A 366 5.37 4.99 9.67
C ALA A 366 5.81 6.29 10.36
N SER A 367 6.79 6.24 11.25
CA SER A 367 7.29 7.45 11.95
C SER A 367 8.19 8.34 11.09
N VAL A 368 8.56 7.91 9.89
CA VAL A 368 9.33 8.70 8.93
C VAL A 368 8.36 9.55 8.09
N PRO A 369 8.44 10.89 8.14
CA PRO A 369 7.62 11.74 7.29
C PRO A 369 7.96 11.52 5.81
N PHE A 370 6.97 11.51 4.95
CA PHE A 370 7.19 11.24 3.52
C PHE A 370 8.09 12.26 2.83
N ARG A 371 8.12 13.52 3.32
CA ARG A 371 9.02 14.55 2.81
C ARG A 371 10.50 14.26 3.08
N GLU A 372 10.79 13.60 4.20
CA GLU A 372 12.16 13.23 4.57
C GLU A 372 12.63 11.92 3.93
N LEU A 373 11.69 11.10 3.49
CA LEU A 373 11.99 9.78 2.95
C LEU A 373 13.02 9.80 1.80
N PRO A 374 12.93 10.68 0.78
CA PRO A 374 13.93 10.73 -0.29
C PRO A 374 15.34 11.01 0.21
N LYS A 375 15.49 11.91 1.20
CA LYS A 375 16.80 12.25 1.79
C LYS A 375 17.41 11.07 2.54
N LEU A 376 16.57 10.28 3.24
CA LEU A 376 17.01 9.10 3.98
C LEU A 376 17.28 7.91 3.06
N GLN A 377 16.58 7.80 1.96
CA GLN A 377 16.71 6.69 1.01
C GLN A 377 17.91 6.87 0.07
N LYS A 378 18.24 8.10 -0.32
CA LYS A 378 19.33 8.32 -1.27
C LYS A 378 20.67 7.68 -0.86
N PRO A 379 21.19 7.85 0.37
CA PRO A 379 22.41 7.17 0.79
C PRO A 379 22.35 5.64 0.73
N LEU A 380 21.16 5.07 1.01
CA LEU A 380 20.93 3.64 0.91
C LEU A 380 21.02 3.17 -0.55
N TYR A 381 20.41 3.90 -1.49
CA TYR A 381 20.49 3.53 -2.91
C TYR A 381 21.86 3.82 -3.52
N ASP A 382 22.62 4.80 -3.02
CA ASP A 382 24.02 5.00 -3.37
C ASP A 382 24.88 3.79 -2.91
N GLU A 383 24.58 3.19 -1.76
CA GLU A 383 25.22 1.96 -1.28
C GLU A 383 24.85 0.74 -2.14
N ILE A 384 23.55 0.58 -2.43
CA ILE A 384 23.06 -0.47 -3.32
C ILE A 384 23.73 -0.37 -4.70
N ALA A 385 23.85 0.84 -5.25
CA ALA A 385 24.49 1.05 -6.54
C ALA A 385 25.97 0.62 -6.54
N ARG A 386 26.68 0.85 -5.44
CA ARG A 386 28.08 0.39 -5.30
C ARG A 386 28.17 -1.13 -5.14
N ARG A 387 27.30 -1.71 -4.35
CA ARG A 387 27.24 -3.16 -4.11
C ARG A 387 26.90 -3.94 -5.37
N ASP A 388 25.91 -3.46 -6.14
CA ASP A 388 25.38 -4.11 -7.33
C ASP A 388 25.97 -3.56 -8.63
N ALA A 389 27.18 -2.99 -8.58
CA ALA A 389 27.83 -2.36 -9.74
C ALA A 389 27.96 -3.30 -10.95
N ASP A 390 28.25 -4.58 -10.70
CA ASP A 390 28.33 -5.62 -11.73
C ASP A 390 27.02 -5.81 -12.49
N LEU A 391 25.88 -5.75 -11.79
CA LEU A 391 24.54 -5.81 -12.38
C LEU A 391 24.31 -4.60 -13.29
N TYR A 392 24.60 -3.39 -12.80
CA TYR A 392 24.36 -2.15 -13.56
C TYR A 392 25.28 -2.03 -14.77
N ASP A 393 26.55 -2.43 -14.62
CA ASP A 393 27.49 -2.51 -15.73
C ASP A 393 27.03 -3.52 -16.79
N GLY A 394 26.54 -4.68 -16.38
CA GLY A 394 25.98 -5.70 -17.25
C GLY A 394 24.76 -5.19 -18.02
N LEU A 395 23.79 -4.61 -17.32
CA LEU A 395 22.59 -4.02 -17.91
C LEU A 395 22.92 -2.91 -18.91
N THR A 396 23.88 -2.03 -18.55
CA THR A 396 24.32 -0.95 -19.42
C THR A 396 24.97 -1.48 -20.70
N ARG A 397 25.85 -2.50 -20.61
CA ARG A 397 26.44 -3.15 -21.78
C ARG A 397 25.40 -3.83 -22.67
N ALA A 398 24.34 -4.40 -22.08
CA ALA A 398 23.22 -4.96 -22.81
C ALA A 398 22.30 -3.88 -23.43
N GLY A 399 22.55 -2.60 -23.13
CA GLY A 399 21.74 -1.47 -23.62
C GLY A 399 20.51 -1.18 -22.78
N PHE A 400 20.31 -1.86 -21.64
CA PHE A 400 19.17 -1.59 -20.76
C PHE A 400 19.34 -0.25 -20.05
N ARG A 401 18.29 0.58 -20.09
CA ARG A 401 18.27 1.89 -19.44
C ARG A 401 17.73 1.74 -18.02
N HIS A 402 18.58 2.04 -17.05
CA HIS A 402 18.22 2.05 -15.63
C HIS A 402 18.57 3.40 -14.99
N ASP A 403 17.91 3.72 -13.90
CA ASP A 403 18.21 4.86 -13.02
C ASP A 403 17.82 4.52 -11.58
N MET A 404 18.03 5.48 -10.67
CA MET A 404 17.60 5.38 -9.27
C MET A 404 16.44 6.35 -8.96
N GLY A 405 15.69 6.78 -10.00
CA GLY A 405 14.64 7.78 -9.90
C GLY A 405 15.15 9.21 -10.08
N GLU A 406 14.23 10.17 -10.31
CA GLU A 406 14.56 11.57 -10.62
C GLU A 406 15.46 12.25 -9.57
N ASP A 407 15.34 11.86 -8.30
CA ASP A 407 16.11 12.39 -7.17
C ASP A 407 17.08 11.37 -6.55
N GLY A 408 17.27 10.23 -7.19
CA GLY A 408 18.14 9.17 -6.71
C GLY A 408 17.63 8.44 -5.45
N SER A 409 16.38 8.62 -5.08
CA SER A 409 15.78 8.06 -3.85
C SER A 409 15.24 6.63 -4.01
N GLY A 410 15.32 6.06 -5.20
CA GLY A 410 15.09 4.66 -5.47
C GLY A 410 13.64 4.19 -5.37
N LEU A 411 13.51 2.88 -5.15
CA LEU A 411 12.26 2.14 -5.27
C LEU A 411 11.16 2.62 -4.33
N HIS A 412 11.46 2.85 -3.05
CA HIS A 412 10.44 3.24 -2.07
C HIS A 412 9.73 4.55 -2.42
N SER A 413 10.51 5.55 -2.81
CA SER A 413 9.97 6.84 -3.21
C SER A 413 9.13 6.73 -4.48
N ILE A 414 9.58 5.98 -5.47
CA ILE A 414 8.83 5.81 -6.71
C ILE A 414 7.54 5.02 -6.51
N TYR A 415 7.57 4.03 -5.62
CA TYR A 415 6.37 3.27 -5.22
C TYR A 415 5.31 4.18 -4.60
N LEU A 416 5.69 5.03 -3.65
CA LEU A 416 4.76 5.98 -3.02
C LEU A 416 4.21 7.02 -4.00
N ARG A 417 5.02 7.46 -4.97
CA ARG A 417 4.63 8.46 -5.96
C ARG A 417 3.69 7.91 -7.03
N ARG A 418 3.92 6.69 -7.53
CA ARG A 418 3.18 6.14 -8.68
C ARG A 418 2.83 4.65 -8.63
N GLY A 419 3.24 3.92 -7.61
CA GLY A 419 2.95 2.50 -7.44
C GLY A 419 3.64 1.55 -8.43
N ALA A 420 4.51 2.04 -9.32
CA ALA A 420 5.13 1.25 -10.39
C ALA A 420 6.44 1.90 -10.86
N GLY A 421 7.16 1.24 -11.80
CA GLY A 421 8.34 1.80 -12.45
C GLY A 421 9.65 1.28 -11.91
N TYR A 422 9.62 0.14 -11.25
CA TYR A 422 10.78 -0.56 -10.72
C TYR A 422 10.71 -2.07 -11.02
N TYR A 423 11.84 -2.72 -10.85
CA TYR A 423 11.97 -4.16 -10.81
C TYR A 423 12.86 -4.56 -9.64
N ILE A 424 12.39 -5.47 -8.80
CA ILE A 424 13.22 -6.16 -7.81
C ILE A 424 13.71 -7.43 -8.48
N ASP A 425 15.03 -7.46 -8.76
CA ASP A 425 15.62 -8.50 -9.58
C ASP A 425 15.69 -9.84 -8.83
N VAL A 426 15.10 -10.84 -9.47
CA VAL A 426 15.11 -12.23 -9.06
C VAL A 426 15.65 -13.14 -10.19
N GLY A 427 16.48 -12.57 -11.09
CA GLY A 427 17.20 -13.29 -12.13
C GLY A 427 16.86 -12.92 -13.58
N ALA A 428 15.79 -12.17 -13.85
CA ALA A 428 15.45 -11.77 -15.22
C ALA A 428 16.49 -10.82 -15.83
N SER A 429 17.14 -9.98 -15.02
CA SER A 429 18.21 -9.09 -15.48
C SER A 429 19.38 -9.86 -16.11
N GLN A 430 19.75 -11.01 -15.53
CA GLN A 430 20.82 -11.83 -16.10
C GLN A 430 20.45 -12.38 -17.50
N LEU A 431 19.19 -12.72 -17.72
CA LEU A 431 18.73 -13.17 -19.05
C LEU A 431 18.83 -12.05 -20.10
N ILE A 432 18.64 -10.80 -19.71
CA ILE A 432 18.82 -9.63 -20.57
C ILE A 432 20.31 -9.40 -20.83
N ILE A 433 21.15 -9.47 -19.81
CA ILE A 433 22.61 -9.30 -19.90
C ILE A 433 23.22 -10.34 -20.84
N ASP A 434 22.78 -11.59 -20.75
CA ASP A 434 23.23 -12.70 -21.60
C ASP A 434 22.66 -12.63 -23.03
N GLY A 435 21.76 -11.70 -23.34
CA GLY A 435 21.08 -11.62 -24.64
C GLY A 435 20.04 -12.72 -24.90
N ARG A 436 19.67 -13.50 -23.88
CA ARG A 436 18.65 -14.56 -23.95
C ARG A 436 17.24 -13.95 -24.04
N ILE A 437 17.00 -12.83 -23.37
CA ILE A 437 15.89 -11.93 -23.63
C ILE A 437 16.45 -10.78 -24.45
N LYS A 438 16.00 -10.66 -25.69
CA LYS A 438 16.41 -9.58 -26.60
C LYS A 438 15.85 -8.26 -26.12
N LEU A 439 16.61 -7.18 -26.23
CA LEU A 439 16.20 -5.84 -25.83
C LEU A 439 16.05 -4.93 -27.05
N LYS A 440 14.95 -4.20 -27.09
CA LYS A 440 14.66 -3.14 -28.06
C LYS A 440 14.13 -1.91 -27.37
N HIS A 441 14.24 -0.76 -28.04
CA HIS A 441 13.75 0.52 -27.51
C HIS A 441 12.68 1.12 -28.41
N GLY A 442 11.66 1.72 -27.79
CA GLY A 442 10.61 2.42 -28.52
C GLY A 442 9.21 2.16 -27.99
N THR A 443 8.23 2.42 -28.83
CA THR A 443 6.81 2.18 -28.58
C THR A 443 6.19 1.49 -29.79
N VAL A 444 5.17 0.67 -29.59
CA VAL A 444 4.41 0.03 -30.67
C VAL A 444 3.46 1.06 -31.27
N ALA A 445 3.55 1.30 -32.56
CA ALA A 445 2.68 2.19 -33.32
C ALA A 445 1.55 1.45 -34.05
N ALA A 446 1.84 0.23 -34.55
CA ALA A 446 0.87 -0.56 -35.28
C ALA A 446 1.16 -2.06 -35.14
N LEU A 447 0.17 -2.87 -35.47
CA LEU A 447 0.27 -4.32 -35.61
C LEU A 447 -0.07 -4.68 -37.07
N ASP A 448 0.70 -5.60 -37.65
CA ASP A 448 0.47 -6.06 -39.02
C ASP A 448 0.85 -7.53 -39.17
N GLY A 449 -0.11 -8.37 -39.58
CA GLY A 449 0.11 -9.81 -39.79
C GLY A 449 0.66 -10.51 -38.55
N ARG A 450 1.95 -10.85 -38.56
CA ARG A 450 2.68 -11.46 -37.43
C ARG A 450 3.81 -10.58 -36.95
N SER A 451 3.55 -9.27 -36.85
CA SER A 451 4.58 -8.29 -36.51
C SER A 451 4.01 -7.12 -35.72
N ALA A 452 4.87 -6.50 -34.92
CA ALA A 452 4.65 -5.19 -34.32
C ALA A 452 5.55 -4.15 -35.02
N ILE A 453 4.98 -3.03 -35.42
CA ILE A 453 5.69 -1.92 -36.04
C ILE A 453 5.93 -0.86 -34.98
N LEU A 454 7.19 -0.51 -34.75
CA LEU A 454 7.57 0.52 -33.80
C LEU A 454 7.37 1.92 -34.38
N SER A 455 7.27 2.92 -33.49
CA SER A 455 7.13 4.34 -33.90
C SER A 455 8.29 4.85 -34.78
N GLY A 456 9.47 4.21 -34.71
CA GLY A 456 10.64 4.47 -35.58
C GLY A 456 10.62 3.74 -36.91
N GLY A 457 9.55 2.99 -37.25
CA GLY A 457 9.43 2.22 -38.50
C GLY A 457 10.05 0.82 -38.45
N GLU A 458 10.76 0.44 -37.40
CA GLU A 458 11.30 -0.92 -37.25
C GLU A 458 10.14 -1.91 -37.09
N THR A 459 10.23 -3.04 -37.78
CA THR A 459 9.25 -4.13 -37.70
C THR A 459 9.83 -5.29 -36.89
N LEU A 460 9.14 -5.68 -35.83
CA LEU A 460 9.52 -6.79 -34.95
C LEU A 460 8.55 -7.96 -35.16
N PRO A 461 9.04 -9.14 -35.57
CA PRO A 461 8.20 -10.31 -35.64
C PRO A 461 7.65 -10.69 -34.26
N ALA A 462 6.35 -10.93 -34.16
CA ALA A 462 5.68 -11.33 -32.95
C ALA A 462 4.45 -12.20 -33.25
N ASP A 463 4.31 -13.30 -32.54
CA ASP A 463 3.10 -14.14 -32.50
C ASP A 463 2.16 -13.64 -31.36
N VAL A 464 2.74 -13.06 -30.31
CA VAL A 464 2.04 -12.47 -29.18
C VAL A 464 2.71 -11.18 -28.76
N VAL A 465 1.91 -10.19 -28.38
CA VAL A 465 2.34 -8.93 -27.77
C VAL A 465 1.70 -8.82 -26.39
N VAL A 466 2.53 -8.79 -25.35
CA VAL A 466 2.09 -8.61 -23.97
C VAL A 466 2.40 -7.19 -23.53
N PHE A 467 1.37 -6.37 -23.36
CA PHE A 467 1.51 -5.01 -22.86
C PHE A 467 1.62 -5.01 -21.32
N ALA A 468 2.83 -4.87 -20.79
CA ALA A 468 3.11 -4.63 -19.38
C ALA A 468 3.24 -3.12 -19.13
N THR A 469 2.24 -2.37 -19.58
CA THR A 469 2.21 -0.91 -19.64
C THR A 469 1.56 -0.25 -18.42
N GLY A 470 1.26 -1.05 -17.40
CA GLY A 470 0.74 -0.58 -16.11
C GLY A 470 -0.77 -0.35 -16.13
N TYR A 471 -1.21 0.47 -15.19
CA TYR A 471 -2.62 0.67 -14.88
C TYR A 471 -2.89 2.16 -14.71
N GLY A 472 -4.14 2.55 -14.83
CA GLY A 472 -4.64 3.87 -14.50
C GLY A 472 -4.65 4.16 -12.98
N ASN A 473 -5.22 5.30 -12.62
CA ASN A 473 -5.35 5.71 -11.22
C ASN A 473 -6.48 4.94 -10.53
N MET A 474 -6.34 4.65 -9.24
CA MET A 474 -7.36 3.96 -8.44
C MET A 474 -8.72 4.69 -8.46
N ASN A 475 -8.72 6.00 -8.67
CA ASN A 475 -9.92 6.83 -8.79
C ASN A 475 -10.82 6.46 -9.99
N GLU A 476 -10.29 5.77 -11.00
CA GLU A 476 -11.11 5.25 -12.11
C GLU A 476 -12.22 4.29 -11.64
N TRP A 477 -12.00 3.61 -10.51
CA TRP A 477 -13.04 2.78 -9.90
C TRP A 477 -14.19 3.62 -9.36
N ALA A 478 -13.92 4.78 -8.76
CA ALA A 478 -14.98 5.70 -8.36
C ALA A 478 -15.74 6.25 -9.58
N ALA A 479 -15.03 6.59 -10.66
CA ALA A 479 -15.67 7.04 -11.90
C ALA A 479 -16.58 5.97 -12.52
N ARG A 480 -16.18 4.70 -12.46
CA ARG A 480 -16.93 3.59 -13.02
C ARG A 480 -18.10 3.15 -12.14
N LEU A 481 -17.85 2.95 -10.85
CA LEU A 481 -18.84 2.39 -9.93
C LEU A 481 -19.82 3.43 -9.38
N ILE A 482 -19.44 4.71 -9.36
CA ILE A 482 -20.24 5.78 -8.79
C ILE A 482 -20.61 6.79 -9.86
N SER A 483 -19.70 7.73 -10.16
CA SER A 483 -19.86 8.70 -11.25
C SER A 483 -18.55 9.46 -11.51
N ARG A 484 -18.44 10.04 -12.71
CA ARG A 484 -17.30 10.93 -13.04
C ARG A 484 -17.25 12.15 -12.11
N GLU A 485 -18.41 12.71 -11.78
CA GLU A 485 -18.51 13.85 -10.87
C GLU A 485 -17.93 13.54 -9.48
N VAL A 486 -18.25 12.38 -8.91
CA VAL A 486 -17.67 11.93 -7.63
C VAL A 486 -16.18 11.71 -7.75
N ALA A 487 -15.71 11.08 -8.83
CA ALA A 487 -14.30 10.88 -9.07
C ALA A 487 -13.52 12.20 -9.21
N GLU A 488 -14.07 13.19 -9.91
CA GLU A 488 -13.49 14.52 -10.05
C GLU A 488 -13.45 15.27 -8.71
N ARG A 489 -14.51 15.17 -7.91
CA ARG A 489 -14.58 15.75 -6.55
C ARG A 489 -13.53 15.15 -5.62
N VAL A 490 -13.34 13.84 -5.67
CA VAL A 490 -12.32 13.14 -4.88
C VAL A 490 -10.90 13.49 -5.35
N GLY A 491 -10.71 13.60 -6.67
CA GLY A 491 -9.39 13.81 -7.26
C GLY A 491 -8.52 12.55 -7.26
N PRO A 492 -7.21 12.69 -7.49
CA PRO A 492 -6.29 11.55 -7.54
C PRO A 492 -6.26 10.76 -6.23
N VAL A 493 -6.21 9.44 -6.35
CA VAL A 493 -6.00 8.52 -5.24
C VAL A 493 -4.61 7.92 -5.38
N TRP A 494 -3.83 7.84 -4.29
CA TRP A 494 -2.41 7.50 -4.30
C TRP A 494 -1.53 8.67 -4.78
N GLY A 495 -0.22 8.57 -4.51
CA GLY A 495 0.75 9.64 -4.75
C GLY A 495 0.81 10.67 -3.62
N LEU A 496 1.83 11.50 -3.65
CA LEU A 496 2.17 12.47 -2.59
C LEU A 496 2.02 13.93 -3.04
N GLY A 497 1.92 14.17 -4.35
CA GLY A 497 2.04 15.52 -4.91
C GLY A 497 3.48 16.05 -4.86
N SER A 498 4.45 15.20 -5.17
CA SER A 498 5.89 15.49 -5.03
C SER A 498 6.46 16.37 -6.13
N ASN A 499 5.65 16.86 -7.08
CA ASN A 499 6.07 17.59 -8.27
C ASN A 499 7.03 16.85 -9.20
N THR A 500 7.11 15.52 -9.08
CA THR A 500 7.82 14.68 -10.05
C THR A 500 6.91 14.37 -11.24
N LYS A 501 7.51 13.91 -12.34
CA LYS A 501 6.82 13.70 -13.63
C LYS A 501 5.50 12.91 -13.54
N ASN A 502 5.43 11.92 -12.65
CA ASN A 502 4.26 11.05 -12.52
C ASN A 502 3.50 11.24 -11.19
N ASP A 503 3.86 12.26 -10.43
CA ASP A 503 3.21 12.61 -9.16
C ASP A 503 3.17 14.14 -9.01
N PRO A 504 2.37 14.83 -9.85
CA PRO A 504 2.26 16.28 -9.80
C PRO A 504 1.65 16.75 -8.47
N GLY A 505 2.02 17.99 -8.07
CA GLY A 505 1.52 18.61 -6.84
C GLY A 505 0.00 18.89 -6.85
N PRO A 506 -0.56 19.40 -5.75
CA PRO A 506 0.12 19.89 -4.55
C PRO A 506 0.57 18.79 -3.60
N TRP A 507 1.55 19.13 -2.76
CA TRP A 507 2.02 18.26 -1.66
C TRP A 507 0.97 18.17 -0.55
N GLU A 508 0.67 16.95 -0.07
CA GLU A 508 -0.34 16.74 0.97
C GLU A 508 0.21 16.17 2.29
N GLY A 509 1.50 15.86 2.36
CA GLY A 509 2.13 15.24 3.54
C GLY A 509 1.79 13.76 3.74
N GLU A 510 0.66 13.30 3.24
CA GLU A 510 0.16 11.92 3.30
C GLU A 510 -0.24 11.45 1.89
N LEU A 511 -0.36 10.11 1.71
CA LEU A 511 -0.89 9.56 0.46
C LEU A 511 -2.32 10.09 0.19
N ARG A 512 -2.51 10.58 -1.03
CA ARG A 512 -3.78 11.22 -1.43
C ARG A 512 -4.94 10.25 -1.32
N ASN A 513 -5.96 10.67 -0.57
CA ASN A 513 -7.23 9.96 -0.39
C ASN A 513 -7.15 8.51 0.14
N MET A 514 -5.97 8.04 0.57
CA MET A 514 -5.81 6.70 1.13
C MET A 514 -6.02 6.69 2.64
N TRP A 515 -6.85 5.77 3.13
CA TRP A 515 -7.09 5.48 4.55
C TRP A 515 -7.62 6.65 5.38
N LYS A 516 -8.11 7.68 4.75
CA LYS A 516 -8.62 8.92 5.36
C LYS A 516 -9.94 9.34 4.68
N PRO A 517 -10.74 10.22 5.30
CA PRO A 517 -11.93 10.78 4.66
C PRO A 517 -11.58 11.44 3.33
N THR A 518 -12.46 11.26 2.34
CA THR A 518 -12.35 11.93 1.05
C THR A 518 -13.27 13.15 0.98
N GLN A 519 -13.20 13.90 -0.14
CA GLN A 519 -14.13 15.00 -0.41
C GLN A 519 -15.57 14.50 -0.67
N GLN A 520 -15.77 13.20 -0.93
CA GLN A 520 -17.09 12.59 -0.98
C GLN A 520 -17.43 12.00 0.40
N PRO A 521 -18.45 12.50 1.09
CA PRO A 521 -18.84 11.96 2.40
C PRO A 521 -19.05 10.45 2.36
N ASN A 522 -18.58 9.77 3.39
CA ASN A 522 -18.73 8.33 3.58
C ASN A 522 -18.08 7.45 2.50
N LEU A 523 -17.26 8.00 1.59
CA LEU A 523 -16.44 7.25 0.64
C LEU A 523 -15.00 7.16 1.12
N TRP A 524 -14.45 5.95 1.08
CA TRP A 524 -13.09 5.66 1.54
C TRP A 524 -12.33 4.83 0.50
N PHE A 525 -11.01 4.98 0.46
CA PHE A 525 -10.13 4.12 -0.31
C PHE A 525 -9.19 3.35 0.60
N HIS A 526 -9.03 2.07 0.33
CA HIS A 526 -8.14 1.18 1.05
C HIS A 526 -7.42 0.24 0.10
N GLY A 527 -6.12 0.01 0.33
CA GLY A 527 -5.28 -0.85 -0.50
C GLY A 527 -3.81 -0.65 -0.21
N GLY A 528 -2.98 -0.99 -1.17
CA GLY A 528 -1.54 -1.04 -1.05
C GLY A 528 -1.01 -2.47 -1.05
N ASN A 529 0.29 -2.64 -0.73
CA ASN A 529 0.85 -3.96 -0.52
C ASN A 529 0.32 -4.62 0.77
N LEU A 530 0.78 -5.83 1.10
CA LEU A 530 0.31 -6.57 2.28
C LEU A 530 0.60 -5.82 3.59
N MET A 531 1.80 -5.26 3.75
CA MET A 531 2.16 -4.46 4.92
C MET A 531 1.27 -3.23 5.08
N GLN A 532 1.04 -2.47 4.02
CA GLN A 532 0.17 -1.31 4.09
C GLN A 532 -1.28 -1.70 4.39
N SER A 533 -1.75 -2.81 3.83
CA SER A 533 -3.06 -3.38 4.14
C SER A 533 -3.16 -3.78 5.62
N ARG A 534 -2.12 -4.38 6.19
CA ARG A 534 -2.03 -4.68 7.63
C ARG A 534 -2.03 -3.43 8.51
N HIS A 535 -1.11 -2.52 8.23
CA HIS A 535 -0.86 -1.36 9.09
C HIS A 535 -1.99 -0.34 9.03
N TYR A 536 -2.37 0.09 7.84
CA TYR A 536 -3.33 1.18 7.68
C TYR A 536 -4.79 0.75 7.83
N SER A 537 -5.11 -0.56 7.74
CA SER A 537 -6.44 -1.06 8.08
C SER A 537 -6.84 -0.74 9.53
N LEU A 538 -5.87 -0.69 10.46
CA LEU A 538 -6.12 -0.30 11.84
C LEU A 538 -6.68 1.12 11.93
N TYR A 539 -6.02 2.07 11.30
CA TYR A 539 -6.41 3.49 11.38
C TYR A 539 -7.71 3.77 10.65
N LEU A 540 -7.95 3.11 9.52
CA LEU A 540 -9.23 3.19 8.83
C LEU A 540 -10.37 2.58 9.67
N ALA A 541 -10.14 1.42 10.27
CA ALA A 541 -11.13 0.75 11.13
C ALA A 541 -11.45 1.57 12.38
N LEU A 542 -10.45 2.19 13.02
CA LEU A 542 -10.66 3.07 14.19
C LEU A 542 -11.47 4.32 13.83
N GLN A 543 -11.25 4.90 12.64
CA GLN A 543 -12.05 6.03 12.16
C GLN A 543 -13.51 5.62 11.90
N LEU A 544 -13.75 4.45 11.31
CA LEU A 544 -15.09 3.91 11.07
C LEU A 544 -15.77 3.51 12.39
N LYS A 545 -15.04 2.90 13.33
CA LYS A 545 -15.55 2.56 14.67
C LYS A 545 -15.97 3.81 15.45
N ALA A 546 -15.15 4.85 15.44
CA ALA A 546 -15.47 6.11 16.11
C ALA A 546 -16.77 6.74 15.57
N ARG A 547 -17.04 6.62 14.27
CA ARG A 547 -18.30 7.07 13.64
C ARG A 547 -19.46 6.17 13.99
N TYR A 548 -19.24 4.86 14.00
CA TYR A 548 -20.26 3.88 14.38
C TYR A 548 -20.78 4.13 15.80
N GLU A 549 -19.88 4.44 16.72
CA GLU A 549 -20.19 4.73 18.12
C GLU A 549 -20.62 6.20 18.38
N GLY A 550 -20.67 7.04 17.35
CA GLY A 550 -21.03 8.45 17.51
C GLY A 550 -20.01 9.29 18.28
N LEU A 551 -18.75 8.85 18.38
CA LEU A 551 -17.67 9.55 19.10
C LEU A 551 -17.14 10.75 18.33
N VAL A 552 -17.37 10.81 17.03
CA VAL A 552 -17.02 11.93 16.15
C VAL A 552 -18.26 12.33 15.33
N PRO A 553 -18.36 13.59 14.89
CA PRO A 553 -19.49 14.00 14.05
C PRO A 553 -19.65 13.13 12.81
N ARG A 554 -20.89 12.85 12.43
CA ARG A 554 -21.20 12.27 11.11
C ARG A 554 -20.81 13.29 10.04
N MET A 555 -20.09 12.82 9.00
CA MET A 555 -19.71 13.68 7.88
C MET A 555 -20.89 13.90 6.93
#